data_3236835457e4b0a3efbc040a9ca29ae5
#
_entry.id   3236835457e4b0a3efbc040a9ca29ae5
#
_cell.length_a   1.000
_cell.length_b   1.000
_cell.length_c   1.000
_cell.angle_alpha   90.00
_cell.angle_beta   90.00
_cell.angle_gamma   90.00
#
_symmetry.space_group_name_H-M   'P 1'
#
loop_
_entity.id
_entity.type
_entity.pdbx_description
1 polymer ?
#
loop_
_entity_poly.entity_id
_entity_poly.type
_entity_poly.pdbx_seq_one_letter_code
_entity_poly.pdbx_strand_id
1 'polypeptide(L)'
;MIFCSGKIYWDLVAERAKLGEMSTAIVRIEQLYPFPIEEFMRVANAHPAANLLWVQDEPANQGPYPFVALNTFEALEGRTLRRVSRRATASPATGSHHLHEEEQHALITEAFTR
;
A
#
# COMPACT_ATOMS: atom_id res chain seq x y z
N MET A 1 -0.93 -4.75 -8.58
CA MET A 1 -0.25 -3.43 -8.58
C MET A 1 -0.30 -2.87 -7.18
N ILE A 2 0.85 -2.50 -6.65
CA ILE A 2 0.99 -1.99 -5.29
C ILE A 2 1.30 -0.51 -5.33
N PHE A 3 0.52 0.29 -4.59
CA PHE A 3 0.81 1.69 -4.32
C PHE A 3 1.25 1.84 -2.88
N CYS A 4 2.22 2.68 -2.63
CA CYS A 4 2.74 2.94 -1.28
C CYS A 4 3.36 4.32 -1.21
N SER A 5 3.77 4.72 -0.02
CA SER A 5 4.61 5.90 0.16
C SER A 5 5.60 5.65 1.28
N GLY A 6 6.72 6.38 1.25
CA GLY A 6 7.71 6.29 2.29
C GLY A 6 8.60 5.06 2.20
N LYS A 7 9.19 4.71 3.33
CA LYS A 7 10.26 3.69 3.40
C LYS A 7 9.80 2.26 3.13
N ILE A 8 8.51 1.97 3.26
CA ILE A 8 8.01 0.62 2.99
C ILE A 8 8.26 0.20 1.54
N TYR A 9 8.42 1.17 0.66
CA TYR A 9 8.76 0.91 -0.73
C TYR A 9 9.97 -0.03 -0.84
N TRP A 10 10.99 0.21 -0.03
CA TRP A 10 12.22 -0.60 -0.09
C TRP A 10 12.01 -2.02 0.39
N ASP A 11 11.17 -2.21 1.41
CA ASP A 11 10.82 -3.55 1.89
C ASP A 11 10.04 -4.32 0.83
N LEU A 12 9.13 -3.65 0.14
CA LEU A 12 8.34 -4.26 -0.93
C LEU A 12 9.21 -4.65 -2.13
N VAL A 13 10.13 -3.77 -2.52
CA VAL A 13 11.05 -4.06 -3.62
C VAL A 13 11.95 -5.25 -3.28
N ALA A 14 12.45 -5.31 -2.04
CA ALA A 14 13.29 -6.41 -1.60
C ALA A 14 12.53 -7.75 -1.61
N GLU A 15 11.29 -7.74 -1.14
CA GLU A 15 10.48 -8.95 -1.13
C GLU A 15 10.15 -9.41 -2.56
N ARG A 16 9.82 -8.48 -3.45
CA ARG A 16 9.57 -8.81 -4.85
C ARG A 16 10.77 -9.50 -5.49
N ALA A 17 11.96 -8.97 -5.23
CA ALA A 17 13.19 -9.55 -5.74
C ALA A 17 13.43 -10.95 -5.16
N LYS A 18 13.22 -11.12 -3.86
CA LYS A 18 13.38 -12.40 -3.16
C LYS A 18 12.43 -13.47 -3.71
N LEU A 19 11.20 -13.09 -4.04
CA LEU A 19 10.20 -14.00 -4.58
C LEU A 19 10.37 -14.27 -6.07
N GLY A 20 11.19 -13.50 -6.76
CA GLY A 20 11.30 -13.58 -8.22
C GLY A 20 10.01 -13.15 -8.92
N GLU A 21 9.20 -12.32 -8.28
CA GLU A 21 7.91 -11.89 -8.81
C GLU A 21 8.09 -10.81 -9.86
N MET A 22 7.67 -11.10 -11.09
CA MET A 22 7.87 -10.20 -12.23
C MET A 22 6.59 -9.48 -12.67
N SER A 23 5.44 -9.88 -12.15
CA SER A 23 4.15 -9.36 -12.60
C SER A 23 3.56 -8.27 -11.71
N THR A 24 4.20 -7.96 -10.59
CA THR A 24 3.71 -6.96 -9.65
C THR A 24 4.47 -5.65 -9.81
N ALA A 25 3.75 -4.60 -10.21
CA ALA A 25 4.30 -3.25 -10.23
C ALA A 25 4.20 -2.64 -8.83
N ILE A 26 5.22 -1.91 -8.43
CA ILE A 26 5.25 -1.19 -7.16
C ILE A 26 5.40 0.28 -7.48
N VAL A 27 4.40 1.09 -7.12
CA VAL A 27 4.35 2.52 -7.41
C VAL A 27 4.48 3.29 -6.11
N ARG A 28 5.51 4.10 -6.01
CA ARG A 28 5.75 4.94 -4.83
C ARG A 28 5.19 6.33 -5.09
N ILE A 29 4.30 6.78 -4.21
CA ILE A 29 3.78 8.15 -4.25
C ILE A 29 4.63 8.99 -3.30
N GLU A 30 5.34 9.95 -3.85
CA GLU A 30 6.27 10.76 -3.07
C GLU A 30 5.61 11.99 -2.44
N GLN A 31 4.55 12.49 -3.07
CA GLN A 31 3.82 13.65 -2.57
C GLN A 31 2.35 13.29 -2.41
N LEU A 32 1.87 13.26 -1.16
CA LEU A 32 0.50 12.89 -0.87
C LEU A 32 -0.47 14.07 -0.94
N TYR A 33 0.00 15.28 -0.73
CA TYR A 33 -0.85 16.46 -0.78
C TYR A 33 -0.20 17.57 -1.61
N PRO A 34 -0.91 18.13 -2.61
CA PRO A 34 -2.20 17.64 -3.09
C PRO A 34 -2.05 16.24 -3.68
N PHE A 35 -3.08 15.40 -3.51
CA PHE A 35 -2.99 14.02 -3.98
C PHE A 35 -2.88 13.99 -5.51
N PRO A 36 -1.92 13.23 -6.07
CA PRO A 36 -1.72 13.21 -7.53
C PRO A 36 -2.73 12.29 -8.22
N ILE A 37 -4.00 12.68 -8.18
CA ILE A 37 -5.09 11.83 -8.64
C ILE A 37 -5.02 11.53 -10.15
N GLU A 38 -4.62 12.48 -10.95
CA GLU A 38 -4.52 12.26 -12.39
C GLU A 38 -3.46 11.23 -12.73
N GLU A 39 -2.29 11.33 -12.11
CA GLU A 39 -1.20 10.37 -12.33
C GLU A 39 -1.55 8.99 -11.77
N PHE A 40 -2.18 8.97 -10.59
CA PHE A 40 -2.66 7.73 -9.99
C PHE A 40 -3.62 7.02 -10.94
N MET A 41 -4.60 7.73 -11.46
CA MET A 41 -5.60 7.14 -12.34
C MET A 41 -5.01 6.75 -13.70
N ARG A 42 -4.05 7.50 -14.21
CA ARG A 42 -3.36 7.14 -15.44
C ARG A 42 -2.66 5.78 -15.29
N VAL A 43 -1.97 5.57 -14.18
CA VAL A 43 -1.29 4.31 -13.91
C VAL A 43 -2.30 3.17 -13.71
N ALA A 44 -3.35 3.41 -12.92
CA ALA A 44 -4.38 2.41 -12.68
C ALA A 44 -5.11 2.01 -13.95
N ASN A 45 -5.44 2.99 -14.79
CA ASN A 45 -6.16 2.74 -16.04
C ASN A 45 -5.30 2.07 -17.12
N ALA A 46 -3.99 2.22 -17.04
CA ALA A 46 -3.08 1.51 -17.94
C ALA A 46 -3.10 -0.01 -17.68
N HIS A 47 -3.59 -0.43 -16.52
CA HIS A 47 -3.69 -1.84 -16.14
C HIS A 47 -5.09 -2.14 -15.60
N PRO A 48 -6.11 -2.14 -16.48
CA PRO A 48 -7.52 -2.22 -16.03
C PRO A 48 -7.88 -3.54 -15.36
N ALA A 49 -7.16 -4.61 -15.64
CA ALA A 49 -7.41 -5.92 -15.04
C ALA A 49 -6.60 -6.17 -13.76
N ALA A 50 -5.71 -5.27 -13.40
CA ALA A 50 -4.87 -5.46 -12.22
C ALA A 50 -5.63 -5.21 -10.92
N ASN A 51 -5.33 -6.00 -9.90
CA ASN A 51 -5.78 -5.71 -8.54
C ASN A 51 -4.95 -4.55 -8.02
N LEU A 52 -5.62 -3.59 -7.40
CA LEU A 52 -4.97 -2.41 -6.84
C LEU A 52 -4.86 -2.53 -5.33
N LEU A 53 -3.64 -2.39 -4.81
CA LEU A 53 -3.37 -2.46 -3.37
C LEU A 53 -2.71 -1.17 -2.90
N TRP A 54 -3.16 -0.71 -1.73
CA TRP A 54 -2.43 0.30 -0.97
C TRP A 54 -1.76 -0.39 0.19
N VAL A 55 -0.44 -0.27 0.31
CA VAL A 55 0.34 -0.92 1.37
C VAL A 55 1.03 0.17 2.19
N GLN A 56 0.87 0.11 3.51
CA GLN A 56 1.48 1.07 4.42
C GLN A 56 1.94 0.42 5.72
N ASP A 57 2.93 1.03 6.37
CA ASP A 57 3.44 0.58 7.67
C ASP A 57 2.45 0.83 8.80
N GLU A 58 1.75 1.94 8.74
CA GLU A 58 0.89 2.41 9.81
C GLU A 58 -0.40 1.59 9.90
N PRO A 59 -1.07 1.59 11.06
CA PRO A 59 -2.39 0.97 11.17
C PRO A 59 -3.41 1.58 10.20
N ALA A 60 -4.48 0.84 9.95
CA ALA A 60 -5.49 1.21 8.96
C ALA A 60 -6.12 2.59 9.18
N ASN A 61 -6.25 3.01 10.44
CA ASN A 61 -6.86 4.31 10.78
C ASN A 61 -5.84 5.44 10.90
N GLN A 62 -4.59 5.19 10.56
CA GLN A 62 -3.50 6.15 10.71
C GLN A 62 -2.69 6.21 9.42
N GLY A 63 -1.73 7.14 9.37
CA GLY A 63 -0.91 7.29 8.20
C GLY A 63 -1.71 7.73 6.98
N PRO A 64 -1.21 7.45 5.77
CA PRO A 64 -1.80 8.00 4.56
C PRO A 64 -3.07 7.31 4.07
N TYR A 65 -3.39 6.09 4.52
CA TYR A 65 -4.50 5.35 3.91
C TYR A 65 -5.85 6.08 3.94
N PRO A 66 -6.30 6.65 5.08
CA PRO A 66 -7.59 7.35 5.07
C PRO A 66 -7.65 8.47 4.04
N PHE A 67 -6.58 9.22 3.90
CA PHE A 67 -6.49 10.30 2.91
C PHE A 67 -6.50 9.75 1.48
N VAL A 68 -5.72 8.70 1.22
CA VAL A 68 -5.67 8.07 -0.10
C VAL A 68 -7.02 7.50 -0.47
N ALA A 69 -7.68 6.80 0.45
CA ALA A 69 -8.99 6.22 0.20
C ALA A 69 -10.01 7.30 -0.15
N LEU A 70 -10.02 8.39 0.61
CA LEU A 70 -10.94 9.51 0.37
C LEU A 70 -10.72 10.11 -1.01
N ASN A 71 -9.48 10.26 -1.43
CA ASN A 71 -9.15 10.92 -2.70
C ASN A 71 -9.32 10.03 -3.93
N THR A 72 -9.36 8.72 -3.76
CA THR A 72 -9.44 7.78 -4.90
C THR A 72 -10.80 7.15 -5.08
N PHE A 73 -11.64 7.17 -4.04
CA PHE A 73 -12.88 6.42 -4.01
C PHE A 73 -13.79 6.69 -5.22
N GLU A 74 -14.09 7.95 -5.47
CA GLU A 74 -14.97 8.30 -6.59
C GLU A 74 -14.30 8.07 -7.94
N ALA A 75 -13.03 8.40 -8.06
CA ALA A 75 -12.30 8.29 -9.32
C ALA A 75 -12.17 6.84 -9.78
N LEU A 76 -12.13 5.88 -8.87
CA LEU A 76 -11.99 4.47 -9.21
C LEU A 76 -13.26 3.84 -9.80
N GLU A 77 -14.41 4.49 -9.65
CA GLU A 77 -15.68 4.09 -10.28
C GLU A 77 -16.01 2.60 -10.11
N GLY A 78 -16.02 2.15 -8.85
CA GLY A 78 -16.35 0.76 -8.53
C GLY A 78 -15.15 -0.19 -8.49
N ARG A 79 -14.00 0.23 -8.97
CA ARG A 79 -12.77 -0.52 -8.80
C ARG A 79 -12.29 -0.38 -7.37
N THR A 80 -11.83 -1.46 -6.76
CA THR A 80 -11.44 -1.48 -5.35
C THR A 80 -9.94 -1.26 -5.20
N LEU A 81 -9.57 -0.33 -4.33
CA LEU A 81 -8.21 -0.20 -3.83
C LEU A 81 -8.14 -0.93 -2.49
N ARG A 82 -7.61 -2.14 -2.50
CA ARG A 82 -7.53 -2.97 -1.31
C ARG A 82 -6.39 -2.48 -0.42
N ARG A 83 -6.62 -2.47 0.89
CA ARG A 83 -5.61 -2.07 1.85
C ARG A 83 -4.86 -3.28 2.41
N VAL A 84 -3.55 -3.13 2.55
CA VAL A 84 -2.69 -4.04 3.29
C VAL A 84 -1.93 -3.20 4.30
N SER A 85 -2.21 -3.38 5.58
CA SER A 85 -1.65 -2.59 6.67
C SER A 85 -1.86 -3.32 7.99
N ARG A 86 -1.33 -2.75 9.07
CA ARG A 86 -1.70 -3.20 10.41
C ARG A 86 -3.16 -2.86 10.68
N ARG A 87 -3.75 -3.57 11.63
CA ARG A 87 -5.12 -3.32 12.03
C ARG A 87 -5.27 -1.92 12.60
N ALA A 88 -6.47 -1.36 12.50
CA ALA A 88 -6.79 -0.11 13.17
C ALA A 88 -6.55 -0.24 14.68
N THR A 89 -5.96 0.79 15.27
CA THR A 89 -5.62 0.79 16.68
C THR A 89 -5.61 2.22 17.21
N ALA A 90 -5.77 2.35 18.52
CA ALA A 90 -5.67 3.63 19.20
C ALA A 90 -4.20 4.02 19.46
N SER A 91 -3.28 3.07 19.37
CA SER A 91 -1.85 3.29 19.57
C SER A 91 -1.14 3.43 18.23
N PRO A 92 -0.26 4.44 18.06
CA PRO A 92 0.42 4.65 16.79
C PRO A 92 1.50 3.62 16.47
N ALA A 93 2.01 2.90 17.47
CA ALA A 93 3.09 1.95 17.28
C ALA A 93 2.94 0.73 18.19
N THR A 94 3.53 -0.38 17.74
CA THR A 94 3.61 -1.59 18.54
C THR A 94 4.62 -1.39 19.67
N GLY A 95 4.26 -1.78 20.88
CA GLY A 95 5.12 -1.63 22.06
C GLY A 95 6.30 -2.59 22.12
N SER A 96 6.27 -3.67 21.34
CA SER A 96 7.31 -4.70 21.30
C SER A 96 8.04 -4.67 19.97
N HIS A 97 9.38 -4.64 20.00
CA HIS A 97 10.19 -4.70 18.80
C HIS A 97 9.98 -6.02 18.05
N HIS A 98 9.94 -7.13 18.78
CA HIS A 98 9.72 -8.44 18.18
C HIS A 98 8.35 -8.54 17.52
N LEU A 99 7.31 -8.07 18.19
CA LEU A 99 5.96 -8.04 17.60
C LEU A 99 5.91 -7.14 16.37
N HIS A 100 6.61 -6.01 16.41
CA HIS A 100 6.69 -5.11 15.27
C HIS A 100 7.31 -5.81 14.05
N GLU A 101 8.38 -6.55 14.25
CA GLU A 101 9.03 -7.30 13.16
C GLU A 101 8.12 -8.39 12.60
N GLU A 102 7.41 -9.11 13.46
CA GLU A 102 6.46 -10.13 13.02
C GLU A 102 5.33 -9.51 12.20
N GLU A 103 4.78 -8.40 12.67
CA GLU A 103 3.71 -7.70 11.95
C GLU A 103 4.19 -7.16 10.62
N GLN A 104 5.42 -6.63 10.58
CA GLN A 104 6.00 -6.12 9.34
C GLN A 104 6.19 -7.24 8.32
N HIS A 105 6.70 -8.38 8.76
CA HIS A 105 6.89 -9.54 7.90
C HIS A 105 5.55 -10.03 7.35
N ALA A 106 4.53 -10.14 8.20
CA ALA A 106 3.20 -10.58 7.80
C ALA A 106 2.57 -9.62 6.78
N LEU A 107 2.72 -8.33 7.02
CA LEU A 107 2.23 -7.27 6.14
C LEU A 107 2.85 -7.36 4.75
N ILE A 108 4.17 -7.47 4.68
CA ILE A 108 4.89 -7.57 3.42
C ILE A 108 4.49 -8.86 2.67
N THR A 109 4.38 -9.97 3.38
CA THR A 109 3.95 -11.23 2.79
C THR A 109 2.54 -11.12 2.21
N GLU A 110 1.61 -10.50 2.94
CA GLU A 110 0.23 -10.32 2.47
C GLU A 110 0.18 -9.48 1.19
N ALA A 111 1.05 -8.49 1.06
CA ALA A 111 1.08 -7.63 -0.12
C ALA A 111 1.30 -8.41 -1.42
N PHE A 112 1.97 -9.55 -1.36
CA PHE A 112 2.25 -10.40 -2.51
C PHE A 112 1.38 -11.66 -2.57
N THR A 113 0.45 -11.80 -1.65
CA THR A 113 -0.50 -12.92 -1.63
C THR A 113 -1.69 -12.61 -2.53
N ARG A 114 -2.04 -13.53 -3.38
CA ARG A 114 -3.15 -13.39 -4.32
C ARG A 114 -4.42 -14.07 -3.82
#